data_8481eb59828b4722617357b91e5b4d5b
#
_entry.id   8481eb59828b4722617357b91e5b4d5b
#
_cell.length_a   1.000
_cell.length_b   1.000
_cell.length_c   1.000
_cell.angle_alpha   90.00
_cell.angle_beta   90.00
_cell.angle_gamma   90.00
#
_symmetry.space_group_name_H-M   'P 1'
#
loop_
_entity.id
_entity.type
_entity.pdbx_description
1 polymer ?
#
loop_
_entity_poly.entity_id
_entity_poly.type
_entity_poly.pdbx_seq_one_letter_code
_entity_poly.pdbx_strand_id
1 'polypeptide(L)'
;DVECSWDFGNGTSGSGPVDTAKYPFAGSFDVTLSVFNSQGNAQNTQTITIDSNDISLFDNPLHLILTGGINGPGYRTWHVDSACQTHFGVGPPTGNTPDWWSAGAYEKPGCGLYDDRYTFHLVGYEYDQVTNGDIYVHNAIAGQFPGSFENLYDYTAPFDNQLDESWDLTQDSMLSFSNIASIGFYTGVNEYKVELLNDTAMWLKYGHADGQTNWYLRLVPEGFVTTCP
;
A
#
# COMPACT_ATOMS: atom_id res chain seq x y z
N ASP A 1 11.49 13.70 34.95
CA ASP A 1 11.96 13.29 33.65
C ASP A 1 11.21 14.08 32.59
N VAL A 2 11.87 14.40 31.49
CA VAL A 2 11.33 15.07 30.32
C VAL A 2 11.34 14.06 29.17
N GLU A 3 10.17 13.84 28.55
CA GLU A 3 10.05 13.05 27.33
C GLU A 3 10.01 13.96 26.12
N CYS A 4 10.69 13.58 25.05
CA CYS A 4 10.77 14.31 23.80
C CYS A 4 10.21 13.44 22.66
N SER A 5 9.37 14.04 21.81
CA SER A 5 8.85 13.45 20.59
C SER A 5 9.08 14.41 19.44
N TRP A 6 9.58 13.89 18.33
CA TRP A 6 9.85 14.64 17.11
C TRP A 6 8.83 14.24 16.02
N ASP A 7 8.30 15.23 15.33
CA ASP A 7 7.71 15.09 14.02
C ASP A 7 8.65 15.80 13.04
N PHE A 8 9.18 15.08 12.09
CA PHE A 8 10.16 15.64 11.16
C PHE A 8 9.53 16.30 9.92
N GLY A 9 8.19 16.31 9.81
CA GLY A 9 7.47 16.93 8.70
C GLY A 9 7.62 16.23 7.35
N ASN A 10 8.26 15.06 7.33
CA ASN A 10 8.51 14.24 6.14
C ASN A 10 7.81 12.88 6.22
N GLY A 11 6.83 12.72 7.12
CA GLY A 11 6.14 11.47 7.40
C GLY A 11 6.87 10.56 8.39
N THR A 12 8.04 10.96 8.91
CA THR A 12 8.77 10.21 9.93
C THR A 12 8.76 10.93 11.28
N SER A 13 8.91 10.17 12.35
CA SER A 13 8.94 10.68 13.72
C SER A 13 10.13 10.10 14.48
N GLY A 14 10.43 10.73 15.62
CA GLY A 14 11.52 10.31 16.47
C GLY A 14 11.27 10.56 17.95
N SER A 15 12.19 10.14 18.82
CA SER A 15 12.06 10.31 20.27
C SER A 15 13.42 10.58 20.93
N GLY A 16 13.35 11.12 22.16
CA GLY A 16 14.53 11.46 22.93
C GLY A 16 15.05 12.88 22.70
N PRO A 17 16.06 13.32 23.48
CA PRO A 17 16.54 14.71 23.45
C PRO A 17 17.29 15.08 22.17
N VAL A 18 17.73 14.09 21.40
CA VAL A 18 18.41 14.23 20.11
C VAL A 18 17.96 13.08 19.21
N ASP A 19 17.61 13.39 17.98
CA ASP A 19 17.31 12.39 16.95
C ASP A 19 17.75 12.88 15.58
N THR A 20 17.72 12.01 14.55
CA THR A 20 18.21 12.28 13.20
C THR A 20 17.16 11.89 12.18
N ALA A 21 16.75 12.81 11.34
CA ALA A 21 15.90 12.54 10.20
C ALA A 21 16.67 12.53 8.88
N LYS A 22 16.22 11.73 7.93
CA LYS A 22 16.70 11.70 6.55
C LYS A 22 15.68 12.41 5.67
N TYR A 23 16.16 13.29 4.80
CA TYR A 23 15.32 14.03 3.84
C TYR A 23 15.82 13.74 2.43
N PRO A 24 15.33 12.66 1.80
CA PRO A 24 15.78 12.29 0.46
C PRO A 24 15.26 13.22 -0.64
N PHE A 25 14.26 14.08 -0.34
CA PHE A 25 13.67 15.01 -1.28
C PHE A 25 14.03 16.45 -0.98
N ALA A 26 14.17 17.24 -2.04
CA ALA A 26 14.13 18.69 -1.93
C ALA A 26 12.73 19.15 -1.50
N GLY A 27 12.68 20.16 -0.65
CA GLY A 27 11.43 20.71 -0.14
C GLY A 27 11.63 21.49 1.14
N SER A 28 10.52 22.02 1.66
CA SER A 28 10.48 22.68 2.98
C SER A 28 9.66 21.80 3.93
N PHE A 29 10.24 21.52 5.09
CA PHE A 29 9.68 20.61 6.06
C PHE A 29 9.57 21.32 7.42
N ASP A 30 8.40 21.20 8.04
CA ASP A 30 8.14 21.76 9.38
C ASP A 30 8.48 20.72 10.44
N VAL A 31 9.66 20.86 11.05
CA VAL A 31 10.13 19.98 12.11
C VAL A 31 9.57 20.45 13.44
N THR A 32 8.82 19.60 14.11
CA THR A 32 8.18 19.90 15.39
C THR A 32 8.75 19.03 16.50
N LEU A 33 9.27 19.69 17.54
CA LEU A 33 9.63 19.06 18.82
C LEU A 33 8.50 19.28 19.83
N SER A 34 7.99 18.20 20.39
CA SER A 34 7.07 18.19 21.52
C SER A 34 7.78 17.65 22.76
N VAL A 35 7.71 18.36 23.87
CA VAL A 35 8.29 17.96 25.16
C VAL A 35 7.22 17.84 26.22
N PHE A 36 7.32 16.81 27.05
CA PHE A 36 6.35 16.47 28.08
C PHE A 36 7.01 16.22 29.42
N ASN A 37 6.39 16.65 30.49
CA ASN A 37 6.76 16.27 31.85
C ASN A 37 5.52 16.26 32.76
N SER A 38 5.68 15.98 34.04
CA SER A 38 4.59 15.95 35.02
C SER A 38 3.90 17.29 35.27
N GLN A 39 4.46 18.40 34.79
CA GLN A 39 3.93 19.75 34.95
C GLN A 39 3.25 20.30 33.70
N GLY A 40 3.41 19.65 32.55
CA GLY A 40 2.80 20.08 31.31
C GLY A 40 3.57 19.66 30.06
N ASN A 41 3.20 20.30 28.95
CA ASN A 41 3.86 20.12 27.66
C ASN A 41 4.23 21.46 27.04
N ALA A 42 5.17 21.42 26.09
CA ALA A 42 5.53 22.53 25.21
C ALA A 42 5.90 22.00 23.84
N GLN A 43 5.72 22.84 22.83
CA GLN A 43 5.99 22.49 21.45
C GLN A 43 6.72 23.64 20.75
N ASN A 44 7.65 23.30 19.87
CA ASN A 44 8.31 24.26 18.98
C ASN A 44 8.44 23.66 17.59
N THR A 45 8.12 24.45 16.57
CA THR A 45 8.24 24.08 15.17
C THR A 45 9.23 24.98 14.47
N GLN A 46 10.09 24.38 13.64
CA GLN A 46 11.03 25.09 12.75
C GLN A 46 10.94 24.52 11.34
N THR A 47 10.83 25.41 10.36
CA THR A 47 10.91 25.02 8.96
C THR A 47 12.38 24.88 8.55
N ILE A 48 12.70 23.74 7.95
CA ILE A 48 14.00 23.50 7.30
C ILE A 48 13.80 23.40 5.78
N THR A 49 14.81 23.74 5.00
CA THR A 49 14.79 23.62 3.54
C THR A 49 15.89 22.69 3.08
N ILE A 50 15.53 21.74 2.25
CA ILE A 50 16.43 20.80 1.57
C ILE A 50 16.49 21.23 0.10
N ASP A 51 17.65 21.59 -0.38
CA ASP A 51 17.82 22.24 -1.70
C ASP A 51 17.85 21.22 -2.86
N SER A 52 18.17 19.96 -2.60
CA SER A 52 18.31 18.94 -3.66
C SER A 52 17.92 17.55 -3.17
N ASN A 53 17.44 16.73 -4.12
CA ASN A 53 17.16 15.31 -3.85
C ASN A 53 18.43 14.50 -3.65
N ASP A 54 18.41 13.59 -2.69
CA ASP A 54 19.48 12.60 -2.44
C ASP A 54 18.90 11.20 -2.28
N ILE A 55 18.89 10.43 -3.38
CA ILE A 55 18.37 9.07 -3.42
C ILE A 55 19.19 8.08 -2.58
N SER A 56 20.42 8.42 -2.21
CA SER A 56 21.25 7.55 -1.35
C SER A 56 20.73 7.44 0.09
N LEU A 57 19.82 8.34 0.46
CA LEU A 57 19.17 8.35 1.77
C LEU A 57 17.95 7.39 1.88
N PHE A 58 17.54 6.79 0.78
CA PHE A 58 16.50 5.75 0.83
C PHE A 58 17.06 4.45 1.41
N ASP A 59 16.41 3.97 2.43
CA ASP A 59 16.78 2.71 3.08
C ASP A 59 16.28 1.48 2.31
N ASN A 60 15.21 1.64 1.51
CA ASN A 60 14.63 0.58 0.72
C ASN A 60 14.48 0.99 -0.75
N PRO A 61 15.29 0.46 -1.68
CA PRO A 61 15.20 0.80 -3.10
C PRO A 61 13.87 0.37 -3.75
N LEU A 62 13.11 -0.54 -3.13
CA LEU A 62 11.79 -0.96 -3.62
C LEU A 62 10.78 0.19 -3.58
N HIS A 63 10.95 1.16 -2.66
CA HIS A 63 10.11 2.38 -2.66
C HIS A 63 10.19 3.13 -3.99
N LEU A 64 11.38 3.22 -4.59
CA LEU A 64 11.56 3.88 -5.88
C LEU A 64 10.85 3.12 -7.02
N ILE A 65 10.90 1.80 -7.00
CA ILE A 65 10.21 0.97 -7.99
C ILE A 65 8.69 1.10 -7.81
N LEU A 66 8.20 0.99 -6.57
CA LEU A 66 6.77 1.06 -6.25
C LEU A 66 6.13 2.38 -6.70
N THR A 67 6.86 3.49 -6.56
CA THR A 67 6.37 4.85 -6.82
C THR A 67 6.82 5.45 -8.16
N GLY A 68 7.55 4.71 -8.99
CA GLY A 68 8.10 5.23 -10.26
C GLY A 68 9.34 6.09 -10.12
N GLY A 69 9.86 6.23 -8.91
CA GLY A 69 11.14 6.85 -8.61
C GLY A 69 11.15 8.37 -8.63
N ILE A 70 12.28 8.91 -8.23
CA ILE A 70 12.49 10.35 -8.02
C ILE A 70 12.66 11.14 -9.35
N ASN A 71 13.05 10.47 -10.42
CA ASN A 71 13.17 11.07 -11.75
C ASN A 71 11.86 10.98 -12.56
N GLY A 72 10.86 10.31 -12.01
CA GLY A 72 9.52 10.21 -12.55
C GLY A 72 8.59 11.28 -11.94
N PRO A 73 7.28 11.10 -12.05
CA PRO A 73 6.29 12.02 -11.50
C PRO A 73 6.23 12.01 -9.96
N GLY A 74 6.97 11.12 -9.28
CA GLY A 74 6.94 10.95 -7.83
C GLY A 74 5.79 10.09 -7.33
N TYR A 75 5.05 9.47 -8.23
CA TYR A 75 4.01 8.50 -7.93
C TYR A 75 3.89 7.46 -9.05
N ARG A 76 3.31 6.31 -8.73
CA ARG A 76 2.96 5.27 -9.71
C ARG A 76 1.62 4.65 -9.35
N THR A 77 0.76 4.52 -10.35
CA THR A 77 -0.53 3.85 -10.22
C THR A 77 -0.40 2.42 -10.73
N TRP A 78 -0.95 1.49 -9.97
CA TRP A 78 -1.01 0.07 -10.28
C TRP A 78 -2.46 -0.38 -10.44
N HIS A 79 -2.69 -1.41 -11.22
CA HIS A 79 -3.98 -2.09 -11.34
C HIS A 79 -3.77 -3.58 -11.54
N VAL A 80 -4.83 -4.37 -11.35
CA VAL A 80 -4.79 -5.81 -11.51
C VAL A 80 -4.50 -6.18 -12.97
N ASP A 81 -3.55 -7.10 -13.17
CA ASP A 81 -3.15 -7.59 -14.49
C ASP A 81 -4.17 -8.59 -15.06
N SER A 82 -5.40 -8.13 -15.26
CA SER A 82 -6.55 -8.97 -15.66
C SER A 82 -6.37 -9.70 -16.98
N ALA A 83 -5.50 -9.20 -17.87
CA ALA A 83 -5.23 -9.82 -19.17
C ALA A 83 -4.45 -11.13 -19.06
N CYS A 84 -3.71 -11.34 -17.97
CA CYS A 84 -2.91 -12.54 -17.79
C CYS A 84 -3.64 -13.65 -17.04
N GLN A 85 -3.36 -14.90 -17.41
CA GLN A 85 -3.75 -16.04 -16.58
C GLN A 85 -3.00 -15.97 -15.24
N THR A 86 -3.58 -16.53 -14.19
CA THR A 86 -3.01 -16.57 -12.85
C THR A 86 -2.75 -15.20 -12.19
N HIS A 87 -3.37 -14.13 -12.73
CA HIS A 87 -3.29 -12.80 -12.13
C HIS A 87 -3.93 -12.71 -10.74
N PHE A 88 -4.83 -13.65 -10.44
CA PHE A 88 -5.52 -13.77 -9.16
C PHE A 88 -5.69 -15.25 -8.83
N GLY A 89 -5.59 -15.65 -7.55
CA GLY A 89 -5.75 -17.03 -7.16
C GLY A 89 -5.64 -17.28 -5.67
N VAL A 90 -5.90 -18.53 -5.28
CA VAL A 90 -5.91 -18.98 -3.88
C VAL A 90 -5.17 -20.31 -3.72
N GLY A 91 -4.48 -20.44 -2.62
CA GLY A 91 -3.71 -21.65 -2.28
C GLY A 91 -3.65 -21.91 -0.77
N PRO A 92 -2.92 -22.97 -0.36
CA PRO A 92 -2.77 -23.33 1.03
C PRO A 92 -2.02 -22.27 1.84
N PRO A 93 -2.23 -22.17 3.17
CA PRO A 93 -1.60 -21.14 4.01
C PRO A 93 -0.07 -21.25 4.05
N THR A 94 0.49 -22.40 3.75
CA THR A 94 1.95 -22.64 3.73
C THR A 94 2.56 -22.61 2.33
N GLY A 95 1.73 -22.43 1.29
CA GLY A 95 2.18 -22.41 -0.11
C GLY A 95 2.75 -21.06 -0.55
N ASN A 96 3.40 -21.08 -1.73
CA ASN A 96 3.87 -19.88 -2.41
C ASN A 96 3.25 -19.73 -3.81
N THR A 97 2.26 -20.54 -4.13
CA THR A 97 1.56 -20.59 -5.41
C THR A 97 0.06 -20.80 -5.21
N PRO A 98 -0.79 -20.33 -6.11
CA PRO A 98 -2.24 -20.50 -6.01
C PRO A 98 -2.67 -21.92 -6.44
N ASP A 99 -2.25 -22.92 -5.67
CA ASP A 99 -2.37 -24.34 -6.05
C ASP A 99 -3.82 -24.87 -6.05
N TRP A 100 -4.75 -24.15 -5.42
CA TRP A 100 -6.13 -24.62 -5.35
C TRP A 100 -6.99 -24.11 -6.50
N TRP A 101 -6.78 -22.84 -6.89
CA TRP A 101 -7.45 -22.22 -8.01
C TRP A 101 -6.70 -20.95 -8.44
N SER A 102 -6.73 -20.68 -9.74
CA SER A 102 -6.25 -19.43 -10.30
C SER A 102 -7.12 -18.98 -11.48
N ALA A 103 -7.31 -17.68 -11.58
CA ALA A 103 -8.14 -17.06 -12.60
C ALA A 103 -7.54 -17.19 -14.00
N GLY A 104 -8.38 -17.49 -14.98
CA GLY A 104 -8.11 -17.26 -16.39
C GLY A 104 -8.10 -15.75 -16.72
N ALA A 105 -7.62 -15.39 -17.91
CA ALA A 105 -7.65 -13.99 -18.35
C ALA A 105 -9.08 -13.44 -18.31
N TYR A 106 -9.26 -12.26 -17.69
CA TYR A 106 -10.54 -11.56 -17.53
C TYR A 106 -11.66 -12.38 -16.86
N GLU A 107 -11.36 -13.37 -16.05
CA GLU A 107 -12.35 -14.28 -15.47
C GLU A 107 -13.25 -13.62 -14.40
N LYS A 108 -12.88 -12.46 -13.86
CA LYS A 108 -13.61 -11.73 -12.81
C LYS A 108 -14.15 -10.37 -13.28
N PRO A 109 -14.93 -10.31 -14.37
CA PRO A 109 -15.42 -9.04 -14.89
C PRO A 109 -16.54 -8.47 -14.01
N GLY A 110 -16.53 -7.15 -13.76
CA GLY A 110 -17.63 -6.44 -13.09
C GLY A 110 -17.83 -6.82 -11.63
N CYS A 111 -16.78 -7.24 -10.94
CA CYS A 111 -16.85 -7.54 -9.50
C CYS A 111 -16.14 -6.49 -8.62
N GLY A 112 -15.68 -5.36 -9.18
CA GLY A 112 -14.95 -4.32 -8.46
C GLY A 112 -13.44 -4.59 -8.35
N LEU A 113 -12.91 -5.64 -9.01
CA LEU A 113 -11.49 -5.99 -8.93
C LEU A 113 -10.62 -5.35 -10.02
N TYR A 114 -11.18 -5.13 -11.22
CA TYR A 114 -10.37 -4.76 -12.39
C TYR A 114 -10.35 -3.27 -12.70
N ASP A 115 -11.30 -2.53 -12.20
CA ASP A 115 -11.42 -1.10 -12.39
C ASP A 115 -10.83 -0.27 -11.24
N ASP A 116 -10.39 -0.92 -10.17
CA ASP A 116 -9.65 -0.31 -9.08
C ASP A 116 -8.27 0.21 -9.53
N ARG A 117 -7.85 1.29 -8.88
CA ARG A 117 -6.53 1.89 -9.05
C ARG A 117 -5.86 2.15 -7.73
N TYR A 118 -4.57 1.85 -7.66
CA TYR A 118 -3.75 1.89 -6.45
C TYR A 118 -2.54 2.77 -6.72
N THR A 119 -2.55 4.00 -6.19
CA THR A 119 -1.49 4.97 -6.43
C THR A 119 -0.61 5.12 -5.20
N PHE A 120 0.69 4.93 -5.39
CA PHE A 120 1.70 5.09 -4.35
C PHE A 120 2.49 6.36 -4.63
N HIS A 121 2.49 7.28 -3.68
CA HIS A 121 3.26 8.50 -3.71
C HIS A 121 4.56 8.34 -2.93
N LEU A 122 5.66 8.84 -3.49
CA LEU A 122 6.97 8.74 -2.88
C LEU A 122 7.16 9.77 -1.76
N VAL A 123 6.65 10.98 -1.97
CA VAL A 123 6.66 12.04 -0.95
C VAL A 123 5.49 11.82 -0.01
N GLY A 124 5.75 11.85 1.30
CA GLY A 124 4.73 11.64 2.32
C GLY A 124 4.31 10.19 2.52
N TYR A 125 4.74 9.27 1.65
CA TYR A 125 4.27 7.87 1.65
C TYR A 125 2.74 7.75 1.61
N GLU A 126 2.10 8.64 0.83
CA GLU A 126 0.66 8.66 0.65
C GLU A 126 0.21 7.55 -0.31
N TYR A 127 -1.00 7.07 -0.08
CA TYR A 127 -1.63 6.01 -0.87
C TYR A 127 -3.07 6.36 -1.21
N ASP A 128 -3.41 6.22 -2.48
CA ASP A 128 -4.78 6.38 -2.97
C ASP A 128 -5.31 5.06 -3.52
N GLN A 129 -6.41 4.60 -2.96
CA GLN A 129 -7.23 3.52 -3.50
C GLN A 129 -8.49 4.11 -4.14
N VAL A 130 -8.56 4.08 -5.46
CA VAL A 130 -9.74 4.50 -6.23
C VAL A 130 -10.52 3.26 -6.62
N THR A 131 -11.73 3.10 -6.07
CA THR A 131 -12.56 1.90 -6.16
C THR A 131 -13.71 2.01 -7.16
N ASN A 132 -13.95 3.20 -7.71
CA ASN A 132 -15.09 3.48 -8.58
C ASN A 132 -16.46 3.14 -7.97
N GLY A 133 -16.53 3.03 -6.65
CA GLY A 133 -17.75 2.84 -5.86
C GLY A 133 -17.94 1.44 -5.28
N ASP A 134 -17.11 0.48 -5.63
CA ASP A 134 -17.17 -0.86 -5.06
C ASP A 134 -15.81 -1.57 -5.02
N ILE A 135 -15.71 -2.63 -4.23
CA ILE A 135 -14.55 -3.54 -4.16
C ILE A 135 -14.99 -5.00 -4.19
N TYR A 136 -14.09 -5.89 -4.56
CA TYR A 136 -14.31 -7.33 -4.45
C TYR A 136 -13.86 -7.84 -3.09
N VAL A 137 -14.75 -8.48 -2.33
CA VAL A 137 -14.52 -8.91 -0.96
C VAL A 137 -14.80 -10.39 -0.78
N HIS A 138 -14.05 -11.04 0.10
CA HIS A 138 -14.24 -12.43 0.46
C HIS A 138 -15.60 -12.67 1.15
N ASN A 139 -16.28 -13.75 0.82
CA ASN A 139 -17.62 -14.07 1.32
C ASN A 139 -17.72 -14.08 2.85
N ALA A 140 -16.68 -14.52 3.55
CA ALA A 140 -16.66 -14.59 5.02
C ALA A 140 -16.76 -13.21 5.71
N ILE A 141 -16.41 -12.13 5.02
CA ILE A 141 -16.44 -10.78 5.57
C ILE A 141 -17.47 -9.87 4.89
N ALA A 142 -18.14 -10.34 3.86
CA ALA A 142 -19.13 -9.56 3.10
C ALA A 142 -20.24 -8.96 3.98
N GLY A 143 -20.60 -9.62 5.08
CA GLY A 143 -21.56 -9.09 6.06
C GLY A 143 -21.12 -7.82 6.79
N GLN A 144 -19.86 -7.42 6.71
CA GLN A 144 -19.33 -6.16 7.25
C GLN A 144 -19.61 -4.97 6.32
N PHE A 145 -20.03 -5.23 5.06
CA PHE A 145 -20.27 -4.22 4.03
C PHE A 145 -21.76 -4.15 3.68
N PRO A 146 -22.53 -3.21 4.25
CA PRO A 146 -23.94 -3.03 3.92
C PRO A 146 -24.13 -2.80 2.42
N GLY A 147 -25.07 -3.53 1.81
CA GLY A 147 -25.31 -3.45 0.37
C GLY A 147 -24.46 -4.36 -0.49
N SER A 148 -23.57 -5.17 0.09
CA SER A 148 -22.84 -6.19 -0.66
C SER A 148 -23.78 -7.23 -1.26
N PHE A 149 -23.43 -7.76 -2.43
CA PHE A 149 -24.16 -8.81 -3.12
C PHE A 149 -23.22 -9.87 -3.69
N GLU A 150 -23.68 -11.09 -3.75
CA GLU A 150 -22.90 -12.20 -4.31
C GLU A 150 -22.58 -11.96 -5.80
N ASN A 151 -21.31 -12.09 -6.14
CA ASN A 151 -20.80 -11.95 -7.49
C ASN A 151 -19.58 -12.86 -7.69
N LEU A 152 -19.63 -13.75 -8.67
CA LEU A 152 -18.51 -14.64 -9.05
C LEU A 152 -17.87 -15.41 -7.87
N TYR A 153 -18.72 -16.05 -7.03
CA TYR A 153 -18.38 -16.86 -5.85
C TYR A 153 -17.97 -16.10 -4.57
N ASP A 154 -17.73 -14.80 -4.68
CA ASP A 154 -17.47 -13.90 -3.58
C ASP A 154 -18.46 -12.73 -3.65
N TYR A 155 -18.12 -11.56 -3.15
CA TYR A 155 -19.05 -10.45 -3.08
C TYR A 155 -18.48 -9.17 -3.67
N THR A 156 -19.30 -8.44 -4.41
CA THR A 156 -19.07 -7.03 -4.70
C THR A 156 -19.68 -6.21 -3.58
N ALA A 157 -18.91 -5.31 -3.00
CA ALA A 157 -19.32 -4.50 -1.86
C ALA A 157 -19.17 -3.00 -2.18
N PRO A 158 -20.20 -2.16 -1.92
CA PRO A 158 -20.07 -0.72 -2.01
C PRO A 158 -18.92 -0.24 -1.11
N PHE A 159 -18.02 0.58 -1.68
CA PHE A 159 -16.86 1.07 -0.97
C PHE A 159 -16.39 2.39 -1.56
N ASP A 160 -16.23 3.41 -0.72
CA ASP A 160 -15.73 4.71 -1.14
C ASP A 160 -14.23 4.67 -1.38
N ASN A 161 -13.73 5.58 -2.23
CA ASN A 161 -12.30 5.76 -2.40
C ASN A 161 -11.62 6.02 -1.05
N GLN A 162 -10.46 5.43 -0.85
CA GLN A 162 -9.58 5.75 0.28
C GLN A 162 -8.45 6.61 -0.26
N LEU A 163 -8.47 7.88 0.05
CA LEU A 163 -7.50 8.87 -0.44
C LEU A 163 -6.68 9.41 0.73
N ASP A 164 -5.44 9.83 0.43
CA ASP A 164 -4.51 10.40 1.41
C ASP A 164 -4.22 9.43 2.59
N GLU A 165 -4.35 8.12 2.34
CA GLU A 165 -3.93 7.09 3.28
C GLU A 165 -2.40 6.98 3.29
N SER A 166 -1.83 6.25 4.23
CA SER A 166 -0.39 5.98 4.24
C SER A 166 -0.07 4.55 3.89
N TRP A 167 1.08 4.36 3.27
CA TRP A 167 1.67 3.03 3.03
C TRP A 167 3.04 2.90 3.67
N ASP A 168 3.40 1.68 4.03
CA ASP A 168 4.75 1.31 4.43
C ASP A 168 5.19 0.04 3.69
N LEU A 169 6.45 -0.02 3.29
CA LEU A 169 7.07 -1.20 2.70
C LEU A 169 8.38 -1.49 3.42
N THR A 170 8.36 -2.49 4.27
CA THR A 170 9.52 -2.88 5.07
C THR A 170 10.63 -3.49 4.23
N GLN A 171 11.84 -3.60 4.80
CA GLN A 171 12.97 -4.31 4.17
C GLN A 171 12.68 -5.80 3.94
N ASP A 172 11.82 -6.40 4.75
CA ASP A 172 11.35 -7.77 4.57
C ASP A 172 10.24 -7.88 3.51
N SER A 173 10.00 -6.81 2.74
CA SER A 173 8.99 -6.75 1.69
C SER A 173 7.56 -6.98 2.19
N MET A 174 7.23 -6.51 3.37
CA MET A 174 5.85 -6.41 3.84
C MET A 174 5.30 -5.03 3.52
N LEU A 175 4.27 -5.00 2.69
CA LEU A 175 3.50 -3.81 2.33
C LEU A 175 2.27 -3.71 3.22
N SER A 176 2.03 -2.56 3.82
CA SER A 176 0.86 -2.31 4.67
C SER A 176 0.27 -0.93 4.42
N PHE A 177 -1.00 -0.77 4.81
CA PHE A 177 -1.76 0.46 4.62
C PHE A 177 -2.39 0.91 5.93
N SER A 178 -2.61 2.22 6.07
CA SER A 178 -3.39 2.77 7.18
C SER A 178 -4.88 2.48 7.02
N ASN A 179 -5.61 2.58 8.13
CA ASN A 179 -7.06 2.44 8.23
C ASN A 179 -7.59 1.17 7.55
N ILE A 180 -8.59 1.32 6.68
CA ILE A 180 -9.22 0.22 5.91
C ILE A 180 -8.76 0.16 4.46
N ALA A 181 -7.76 0.96 4.10
CA ALA A 181 -7.18 0.91 2.76
C ALA A 181 -6.58 -0.47 2.48
N SER A 182 -6.70 -0.92 1.24
CA SER A 182 -6.33 -2.27 0.83
C SER A 182 -5.92 -2.29 -0.64
N ILE A 183 -5.53 -3.45 -1.14
CA ILE A 183 -5.20 -3.63 -2.55
C ILE A 183 -5.81 -4.93 -3.08
N GLY A 184 -6.58 -4.83 -4.15
CA GLY A 184 -7.21 -5.97 -4.82
C GLY A 184 -8.35 -6.61 -4.04
N PHE A 185 -8.39 -7.93 -4.01
CA PHE A 185 -9.42 -8.71 -3.34
C PHE A 185 -9.29 -8.62 -1.81
N TYR A 186 -10.28 -8.02 -1.17
CA TYR A 186 -10.22 -7.77 0.27
C TYR A 186 -10.63 -9.00 1.07
N THR A 187 -9.74 -9.47 1.95
CA THR A 187 -9.89 -10.67 2.79
C THR A 187 -9.93 -10.35 4.28
N GLY A 188 -10.05 -9.07 4.64
CA GLY A 188 -10.03 -8.61 6.04
C GLY A 188 -8.62 -8.34 6.57
N VAL A 189 -7.62 -8.29 5.69
CA VAL A 189 -6.25 -7.91 6.03
C VAL A 189 -5.81 -6.72 5.18
N ASN A 190 -4.87 -5.95 5.70
CA ASN A 190 -4.24 -4.82 5.02
C ASN A 190 -2.70 -4.92 5.00
N GLU A 191 -2.18 -6.15 5.18
CA GLU A 191 -0.76 -6.46 5.09
C GLU A 191 -0.53 -7.50 4.00
N TYR A 192 0.47 -7.26 3.16
CA TYR A 192 0.75 -8.02 1.94
C TYR A 192 2.24 -8.33 1.84
N LYS A 193 2.59 -9.59 1.63
CA LYS A 193 3.96 -9.95 1.24
C LYS A 193 4.16 -9.63 -0.24
N VAL A 194 5.12 -8.79 -0.54
CA VAL A 194 5.57 -8.51 -1.91
C VAL A 194 6.56 -9.59 -2.32
N GLU A 195 6.11 -10.51 -3.17
CA GLU A 195 6.93 -11.62 -3.67
C GLU A 195 7.80 -11.21 -4.88
N LEU A 196 7.32 -10.27 -5.67
CA LEU A 196 8.02 -9.65 -6.79
C LEU A 196 7.65 -8.17 -6.88
N LEU A 197 8.62 -7.32 -7.09
CA LEU A 197 8.41 -5.92 -7.46
C LEU A 197 9.50 -5.48 -8.43
N ASN A 198 9.08 -5.07 -9.62
CA ASN A 198 9.93 -4.46 -10.64
C ASN A 198 9.14 -3.41 -11.43
N ASP A 199 9.75 -2.80 -12.44
CA ASP A 199 9.12 -1.72 -13.22
C ASP A 199 7.88 -2.13 -14.02
N THR A 200 7.60 -3.41 -14.15
CA THR A 200 6.52 -3.94 -14.99
C THR A 200 5.51 -4.81 -14.26
N ALA A 201 5.82 -5.26 -13.05
CA ALA A 201 4.94 -6.14 -12.29
C ALA A 201 5.16 -6.02 -10.78
N MET A 202 4.07 -6.21 -10.05
CA MET A 202 4.06 -6.42 -8.60
C MET A 202 3.24 -7.68 -8.30
N TRP A 203 3.82 -8.62 -7.56
CA TRP A 203 3.12 -9.83 -7.12
C TRP A 203 2.99 -9.82 -5.62
N LEU A 204 1.75 -9.99 -5.17
CA LEU A 204 1.38 -9.97 -3.76
C LEU A 204 0.90 -11.35 -3.33
N LYS A 205 1.27 -11.70 -2.10
CA LYS A 205 0.71 -12.82 -1.35
C LYS A 205 0.20 -12.30 -0.01
N TYR A 206 -1.02 -12.67 0.36
CA TYR A 206 -1.64 -12.25 1.61
C TYR A 206 -2.60 -13.30 2.13
N GLY A 207 -2.80 -13.31 3.43
CA GLY A 207 -3.68 -14.27 4.09
C GLY A 207 -5.15 -13.85 4.03
N HIS A 208 -6.01 -14.75 4.47
CA HIS A 208 -7.33 -14.42 4.97
C HIS A 208 -7.26 -14.24 6.49
N ALA A 209 -8.15 -13.44 7.07
CA ALA A 209 -8.17 -13.17 8.51
C ALA A 209 -8.31 -14.44 9.39
N ASP A 210 -8.80 -15.55 8.83
CA ASP A 210 -8.88 -16.86 9.52
C ASP A 210 -7.58 -17.68 9.48
N GLY A 211 -6.57 -17.23 8.71
CA GLY A 211 -5.29 -17.92 8.57
C GLY A 211 -5.30 -19.23 7.79
N GLN A 212 -6.41 -19.58 7.11
CA GLN A 212 -6.55 -20.88 6.44
C GLN A 212 -6.14 -20.87 4.96
N THR A 213 -6.01 -19.68 4.36
CA THR A 213 -5.73 -19.52 2.93
C THR A 213 -4.70 -18.42 2.69
N ASN A 214 -3.95 -18.57 1.60
CA ASN A 214 -3.20 -17.47 0.99
C ASN A 214 -3.83 -17.12 -0.36
N TRP A 215 -3.98 -15.83 -0.58
CA TRP A 215 -4.40 -15.23 -1.83
C TRP A 215 -3.19 -14.65 -2.56
N TYR A 216 -3.26 -14.65 -3.87
CA TYR A 216 -2.20 -14.22 -4.76
C TYR A 216 -2.78 -13.23 -5.76
N LEU A 217 -2.10 -12.11 -5.94
CA LEU A 217 -2.54 -11.05 -6.85
C LEU A 217 -1.34 -10.53 -7.65
N ARG A 218 -1.55 -10.37 -8.94
CA ARG A 218 -0.59 -9.74 -9.84
C ARG A 218 -1.13 -8.40 -10.31
N LEU A 219 -0.29 -7.37 -10.18
CA LEU A 219 -0.57 -6.02 -10.64
C LEU A 219 0.48 -5.58 -11.66
N VAL A 220 0.09 -4.61 -12.47
CA VAL A 220 0.96 -3.93 -13.44
C VAL A 220 0.78 -2.42 -13.32
N PRO A 221 1.80 -1.61 -13.69
CA PRO A 221 1.65 -0.17 -13.73
C PRO A 221 0.60 0.27 -14.76
N GLU A 222 -0.12 1.34 -14.47
CA GLU A 222 -1.06 1.96 -15.41
C GLU A 222 -0.34 2.31 -16.72
N GLY A 223 -0.99 2.00 -17.84
CA GLY A 223 -0.43 2.17 -19.18
C GLY A 223 0.55 1.08 -19.63
N PHE A 224 0.90 0.12 -18.77
CA PHE A 224 1.70 -1.03 -19.17
C PHE A 224 0.81 -2.09 -19.83
N VAL A 225 1.24 -2.56 -21.01
CA VAL A 225 0.58 -3.65 -21.71
C VAL A 225 1.35 -4.94 -21.46
N THR A 226 0.76 -5.84 -20.71
CA THR A 226 1.38 -7.12 -20.39
C THR A 226 1.48 -8.02 -21.60
N THR A 227 2.66 -8.60 -21.79
CA THR A 227 2.82 -9.79 -22.64
C THR A 227 2.79 -11.00 -21.73
N CYS A 228 1.64 -11.66 -21.67
CA CYS A 228 1.51 -12.89 -20.89
C CYS A 228 2.34 -14.01 -21.50
N PRO A 229 3.08 -14.79 -20.69
CA PRO A 229 3.82 -15.95 -21.18
C PRO A 229 2.91 -17.07 -21.68
#